data_e8810274e3c3a0487b01de7329a35bb4
#
_entry.id   e8810274e3c3a0487b01de7329a35bb4
#
_cell.length_a   1.000
_cell.length_b   1.000
_cell.length_c   1.000
_cell.angle_alpha   90.00
_cell.angle_beta   90.00
_cell.angle_gamma   90.00
#
_symmetry.space_group_name_H-M   'P 1'
#
loop_
_entity.id
_entity.type
_entity.pdbx_description
1 polymer ?
#
loop_
_entity_poly.entity_id
_entity_poly.type
_entity_poly.pdbx_seq_one_letter_code
_entity_poly.pdbx_strand_id
1 'polypeptide(L)'
;KGDIYAKRTQHPWKEPENAENIVQAGMISYAYRHEIDIEYIASMMKLEQEEAKAQLLASGEFFEDPVSRKIKLKSAYLSGNVVKKLQIARELAPQNVPALEAVQPKPLRIEEIDFKLGSFWIPPEIIQNWLEKSFDVECKVSYSKAEDKWYVTADYATMYSVTEYRIADWNLFKLAENALNLKEPVVNRKEDDENGEEKLVVDQEATLTARQYQNELQDRFRNFVMDSNEIFEQLENIYNTIFNSHVTRGYELPAFDIYPGAVGIINGRKFILREHQKRAVSRCIEGNTLL
;
A
#
# COMPACT_ATOMS: atom_id res chain seq x y z
N LYS A 1 -16.01 -37.16 34.02
CA LYS A 1 -16.12 -35.73 34.46
C LYS A 1 -14.83 -35.06 34.06
N GLY A 2 -14.90 -33.87 33.41
CA GLY A 2 -13.70 -33.13 32.99
C GLY A 2 -12.89 -32.64 34.20
N ASP A 3 -11.61 -32.45 34.02
CA ASP A 3 -10.65 -32.02 35.05
C ASP A 3 -11.05 -30.77 35.82
N ILE A 4 -11.84 -29.90 35.22
CA ILE A 4 -12.37 -28.65 35.80
C ILE A 4 -13.21 -28.89 37.08
N TYR A 5 -13.79 -30.12 37.26
CA TYR A 5 -14.55 -30.50 38.44
C TYR A 5 -13.71 -31.20 39.53
N ALA A 6 -12.48 -31.58 39.19
CA ALA A 6 -11.63 -32.35 40.10
C ALA A 6 -10.42 -31.55 40.62
N LYS A 7 -9.93 -30.59 39.83
CA LYS A 7 -8.75 -29.78 40.18
C LYS A 7 -8.84 -28.39 39.55
N ARG A 8 -8.10 -27.45 40.14
CA ARG A 8 -7.97 -26.11 39.53
C ARG A 8 -7.23 -26.24 38.20
N THR A 9 -7.90 -25.86 37.09
CA THR A 9 -7.34 -25.93 35.74
C THR A 9 -6.75 -24.59 35.27
N GLN A 10 -7.04 -23.50 35.99
CA GLN A 10 -6.46 -22.18 35.76
C GLN A 10 -5.62 -21.77 36.94
N HIS A 11 -4.38 -21.36 36.69
CA HIS A 11 -3.48 -20.84 37.69
C HIS A 11 -3.34 -19.33 37.56
N PRO A 12 -3.14 -18.60 38.70
CA PRO A 12 -2.83 -17.17 38.60
C PRO A 12 -1.62 -16.99 37.68
N TRP A 13 -1.73 -16.00 36.83
CA TRP A 13 -0.64 -15.60 35.98
C TRP A 13 0.56 -15.13 36.86
N LYS A 14 1.77 -15.55 36.49
CA LYS A 14 3.02 -15.08 37.08
C LYS A 14 3.94 -14.61 35.97
N GLU A 15 4.49 -13.43 36.17
CA GLU A 15 5.50 -12.87 35.28
C GLU A 15 6.76 -13.79 35.35
N PRO A 16 7.33 -14.17 34.18
CA PRO A 16 8.57 -14.94 34.17
C PRO A 16 9.74 -14.14 34.77
N GLU A 17 10.45 -14.74 35.70
CA GLU A 17 11.60 -14.12 36.37
C GLU A 17 12.91 -14.34 35.61
N ASN A 18 12.98 -15.35 34.75
CA ASN A 18 14.16 -15.72 33.99
C ASN A 18 13.82 -16.05 32.53
N ALA A 19 14.79 -15.85 31.64
CA ALA A 19 14.72 -16.25 30.24
C ALA A 19 15.93 -17.13 29.90
N GLU A 20 15.77 -18.06 28.97
CA GLU A 20 16.82 -18.97 28.51
C GLU A 20 17.83 -18.29 27.59
N ASN A 21 17.38 -17.28 26.86
CA ASN A 21 18.20 -16.52 25.93
C ASN A 21 17.66 -15.09 25.74
N ILE A 22 18.47 -14.24 25.12
CA ILE A 22 18.15 -12.81 24.93
C ILE A 22 16.90 -12.59 24.06
N VAL A 23 16.64 -13.46 23.08
CA VAL A 23 15.46 -13.37 22.21
C VAL A 23 14.20 -13.65 23.01
N GLN A 24 14.23 -14.69 23.85
CA GLN A 24 13.12 -15.03 24.75
C GLN A 24 12.87 -13.90 25.76
N ALA A 25 13.92 -13.29 26.33
CA ALA A 25 13.79 -12.15 27.22
C ALA A 25 13.13 -10.96 26.52
N GLY A 26 13.51 -10.66 25.27
CA GLY A 26 12.88 -9.64 24.44
C GLY A 26 11.41 -9.92 24.16
N MET A 27 11.07 -11.17 23.87
CA MET A 27 9.67 -11.57 23.63
C MET A 27 8.84 -11.52 24.91
N ILE A 28 9.40 -11.88 26.06
CA ILE A 28 8.76 -11.74 27.37
C ILE A 28 8.48 -10.26 27.66
N SER A 29 9.49 -9.38 27.49
CA SER A 29 9.31 -7.96 27.63
C SER A 29 8.15 -7.44 26.76
N TYR A 30 8.14 -7.82 25.50
CA TYR A 30 7.08 -7.41 24.58
C TYR A 30 5.69 -7.93 24.98
N ALA A 31 5.59 -9.21 25.36
CA ALA A 31 4.33 -9.84 25.74
C ALA A 31 3.71 -9.22 27.02
N TYR A 32 4.54 -8.80 27.95
CA TYR A 32 4.08 -8.34 29.27
C TYR A 32 4.07 -6.82 29.44
N ARG A 33 4.97 -6.12 28.76
CA ARG A 33 5.09 -4.65 28.84
C ARG A 33 4.63 -3.94 27.58
N HIS A 34 4.27 -4.69 26.51
CA HIS A 34 3.90 -4.20 25.19
C HIS A 34 4.97 -3.34 24.51
N GLU A 35 6.21 -3.41 25.02
CA GLU A 35 7.40 -2.77 24.45
C GLU A 35 8.66 -3.57 24.77
N ILE A 36 9.72 -3.26 24.05
CA ILE A 36 11.04 -3.85 24.30
C ILE A 36 11.76 -2.97 25.33
N ASP A 37 11.65 -3.35 26.59
CA ASP A 37 12.24 -2.67 27.73
C ASP A 37 13.61 -3.26 28.02
N ILE A 38 14.68 -2.52 27.69
CA ILE A 38 16.06 -2.97 27.84
C ILE A 38 16.44 -3.16 29.30
N GLU A 39 15.97 -2.30 30.20
CA GLU A 39 16.25 -2.43 31.63
C GLU A 39 15.68 -3.73 32.19
N TYR A 40 14.44 -4.05 31.83
CA TYR A 40 13.80 -5.31 32.21
C TYR A 40 14.53 -6.53 31.64
N ILE A 41 14.91 -6.49 30.36
CA ILE A 41 15.65 -7.56 29.70
C ILE A 41 17.03 -7.74 30.37
N ALA A 42 17.74 -6.64 30.62
CA ALA A 42 19.04 -6.66 31.28
C ALA A 42 18.97 -7.29 32.67
N SER A 43 17.95 -6.92 33.47
CA SER A 43 17.73 -7.50 34.80
C SER A 43 17.44 -8.99 34.75
N MET A 44 16.62 -9.45 33.81
CA MET A 44 16.25 -10.87 33.59
C MET A 44 17.46 -11.69 33.17
N MET A 45 18.32 -11.16 32.32
CA MET A 45 19.50 -11.82 31.79
C MET A 45 20.74 -11.61 32.66
N LYS A 46 20.68 -10.76 33.68
CA LYS A 46 21.80 -10.34 34.53
C LYS A 46 22.98 -9.76 33.76
N LEU A 47 22.65 -8.90 32.78
CA LEU A 47 23.60 -8.20 31.92
C LEU A 47 23.52 -6.69 32.17
N GLU A 48 24.54 -5.96 31.72
CA GLU A 48 24.49 -4.50 31.60
C GLU A 48 23.54 -4.11 30.44
N GLN A 49 22.88 -2.95 30.54
CA GLN A 49 21.87 -2.51 29.56
C GLN A 49 22.41 -2.41 28.12
N GLU A 50 23.62 -1.86 27.98
CA GLU A 50 24.26 -1.73 26.66
C GLU A 50 24.61 -3.08 26.06
N GLU A 51 25.07 -4.03 26.88
CA GLU A 51 25.36 -5.39 26.46
C GLU A 51 24.08 -6.14 26.06
N ALA A 52 23.02 -6.02 26.86
CA ALA A 52 21.72 -6.60 26.57
C ALA A 52 21.15 -6.05 25.26
N LYS A 53 21.24 -4.73 25.03
CA LYS A 53 20.84 -4.09 23.78
C LYS A 53 21.66 -4.62 22.58
N ALA A 54 22.98 -4.69 22.73
CA ALA A 54 23.85 -5.15 21.66
C ALA A 54 23.56 -6.60 21.27
N GLN A 55 23.42 -7.51 22.26
CA GLN A 55 23.08 -8.91 22.02
C GLN A 55 21.69 -9.06 21.39
N LEU A 56 20.71 -8.25 21.84
CA LEU A 56 19.35 -8.28 21.32
C LEU A 56 19.32 -7.88 19.83
N LEU A 57 20.00 -6.81 19.45
CA LEU A 57 20.08 -6.36 18.06
C LEU A 57 20.91 -7.33 17.20
N ALA A 58 21.98 -7.92 17.75
CA ALA A 58 22.80 -8.92 17.06
C ALA A 58 22.04 -10.22 16.75
N SER A 59 20.95 -10.51 17.50
CA SER A 59 20.11 -11.68 17.23
C SER A 59 19.42 -11.67 15.87
N GLY A 60 19.23 -10.49 15.26
CA GLY A 60 18.51 -10.33 14.00
C GLY A 60 16.98 -10.45 14.11
N GLU A 61 16.43 -10.64 15.32
CA GLU A 61 14.98 -10.73 15.57
C GLU A 61 14.40 -9.40 16.07
N PHE A 62 15.27 -8.43 16.37
CA PHE A 62 14.90 -7.08 16.81
C PHE A 62 15.71 -6.03 16.06
N PHE A 63 15.07 -4.91 15.77
CA PHE A 63 15.66 -3.79 15.04
C PHE A 63 15.37 -2.48 15.75
N GLU A 64 16.37 -1.62 15.87
CA GLU A 64 16.17 -0.25 16.32
C GLU A 64 15.67 0.58 15.13
N ASP A 65 14.49 1.17 15.28
CA ASP A 65 13.92 2.07 14.28
C ASP A 65 14.61 3.44 14.38
N PRO A 66 15.31 3.90 13.35
CA PRO A 66 16.10 5.13 13.41
C PRO A 66 15.26 6.41 13.62
N VAL A 67 13.96 6.36 13.27
CA VAL A 67 13.05 7.50 13.41
C VAL A 67 12.51 7.59 14.83
N SER A 68 11.93 6.50 15.33
CA SER A 68 11.31 6.49 16.67
C SER A 68 12.30 6.19 17.79
N ARG A 69 13.53 5.75 17.50
CA ARG A 69 14.54 5.27 18.44
C ARG A 69 14.07 4.12 19.34
N LYS A 70 12.97 3.47 18.96
CA LYS A 70 12.44 2.30 19.66
C LYS A 70 12.92 1.02 19.03
N ILE A 71 13.17 0.01 19.86
CA ILE A 71 13.46 -1.33 19.38
C ILE A 71 12.12 -1.99 19.05
N LYS A 72 12.05 -2.58 17.88
CA LYS A 72 10.87 -3.25 17.34
C LYS A 72 11.18 -4.68 16.98
N LEU A 73 10.15 -5.55 17.04
CA LEU A 73 10.25 -6.90 16.51
C LEU A 73 10.53 -6.86 15.00
N LYS A 74 11.29 -7.83 14.52
CA LYS A 74 11.57 -8.04 13.09
C LYS A 74 10.31 -7.98 12.24
N SER A 75 9.25 -8.69 12.63
CA SER A 75 7.97 -8.71 11.93
C SER A 75 7.32 -7.32 11.83
N ALA A 76 7.48 -6.48 12.85
CA ALA A 76 6.96 -5.11 12.87
C ALA A 76 7.85 -4.12 12.10
N TYR A 77 9.18 -4.28 12.20
CA TYR A 77 10.11 -3.40 11.52
C TYR A 77 10.16 -3.66 10.02
N LEU A 78 10.22 -4.93 9.60
CA LEU A 78 10.29 -5.36 8.21
C LEU A 78 8.93 -5.47 7.51
N SER A 79 7.94 -4.70 7.96
CA SER A 79 6.59 -4.62 7.38
C SER A 79 6.12 -3.18 7.21
N GLY A 80 4.95 -2.96 6.62
CA GLY A 80 4.47 -1.63 6.24
C GLY A 80 5.25 -1.08 5.06
N ASN A 81 5.48 0.22 4.98
CA ASN A 81 6.22 0.84 3.87
C ASN A 81 7.73 0.57 3.98
N VAL A 82 8.16 -0.58 3.45
CA VAL A 82 9.56 -1.03 3.51
C VAL A 82 10.47 -0.25 2.55
N VAL A 83 9.93 0.32 1.47
CA VAL A 83 10.67 1.16 0.52
C VAL A 83 11.14 2.44 1.22
N LYS A 84 10.22 3.13 1.89
CA LYS A 84 10.56 4.34 2.67
C LYS A 84 11.50 4.03 3.82
N LYS A 85 11.29 2.91 4.52
CA LYS A 85 12.18 2.47 5.62
C LYS A 85 13.59 2.21 5.10
N LEU A 86 13.75 1.60 3.92
CA LEU A 86 15.04 1.36 3.32
C LEU A 86 15.78 2.67 2.98
N GLN A 87 15.08 3.66 2.43
CA GLN A 87 15.67 4.98 2.17
C GLN A 87 16.20 5.62 3.45
N ILE A 88 15.39 5.64 4.51
CA ILE A 88 15.77 6.18 5.82
C ILE A 88 16.94 5.37 6.43
N ALA A 89 16.91 4.04 6.32
CA ALA A 89 17.95 3.19 6.88
C ALA A 89 19.31 3.39 6.21
N ARG A 90 19.34 3.64 4.91
CA ARG A 90 20.59 3.96 4.19
C ARG A 90 21.32 5.18 4.74
N GLU A 91 20.57 6.15 5.26
CA GLU A 91 21.12 7.38 5.82
C GLU A 91 21.42 7.26 7.31
N LEU A 92 20.50 6.65 8.09
CA LEU A 92 20.52 6.73 9.57
C LEU A 92 20.82 5.41 10.27
N ALA A 93 20.70 4.26 9.61
CA ALA A 93 20.87 2.94 10.21
C ALA A 93 21.37 1.90 9.18
N PRO A 94 22.62 2.05 8.65
CA PRO A 94 23.15 1.17 7.61
C PRO A 94 23.13 -0.32 7.97
N GLN A 95 23.20 -0.65 9.25
CA GLN A 95 23.13 -2.03 9.75
C GLN A 95 21.78 -2.71 9.47
N ASN A 96 20.69 -1.95 9.28
CA ASN A 96 19.35 -2.47 8.99
C ASN A 96 19.11 -2.68 7.48
N VAL A 97 19.97 -2.14 6.63
CA VAL A 97 19.80 -2.16 5.16
C VAL A 97 19.69 -3.57 4.61
N PRO A 98 20.56 -4.55 4.93
CA PRO A 98 20.48 -5.88 4.35
C PRO A 98 19.14 -6.59 4.66
N ALA A 99 18.61 -6.41 5.87
CA ALA A 99 17.34 -6.99 6.26
C ALA A 99 16.15 -6.35 5.54
N LEU A 100 16.19 -5.02 5.32
CA LEU A 100 15.16 -4.31 4.57
C LEU A 100 15.22 -4.59 3.07
N GLU A 101 16.41 -4.78 2.49
CA GLU A 101 16.57 -5.19 1.09
C GLU A 101 15.99 -6.59 0.81
N ALA A 102 16.16 -7.51 1.76
CA ALA A 102 15.64 -8.87 1.65
C ALA A 102 14.10 -8.96 1.60
N VAL A 103 13.39 -7.95 2.11
CA VAL A 103 11.92 -7.93 2.16
C VAL A 103 11.29 -6.94 1.18
N GLN A 104 12.08 -6.33 0.29
CA GLN A 104 11.50 -5.45 -0.73
C GLN A 104 10.54 -6.22 -1.62
N PRO A 105 9.35 -5.68 -1.90
CA PRO A 105 8.45 -6.30 -2.87
C PRO A 105 9.11 -6.33 -4.26
N LYS A 106 8.83 -7.40 -5.02
CA LYS A 106 9.30 -7.48 -6.40
C LYS A 106 8.69 -6.31 -7.20
N PRO A 107 9.51 -5.49 -7.87
CA PRO A 107 8.97 -4.42 -8.71
C PRO A 107 8.03 -4.97 -9.78
N LEU A 108 6.87 -4.34 -9.91
CA LEU A 108 5.92 -4.62 -10.98
C LEU A 108 6.38 -3.87 -12.23
N ARG A 109 6.27 -4.53 -13.38
CA ARG A 109 6.47 -3.91 -14.68
C ARG A 109 5.19 -3.25 -15.17
N ILE A 110 5.30 -2.28 -16.08
CA ILE A 110 4.14 -1.54 -16.59
C ILE A 110 3.09 -2.45 -17.25
N GLU A 111 3.53 -3.57 -17.85
CA GLU A 111 2.62 -4.56 -18.43
C GLU A 111 1.76 -5.26 -17.38
N GLU A 112 2.25 -5.31 -16.13
CA GLU A 112 1.54 -5.90 -14.98
C GLU A 112 0.69 -4.86 -14.24
N ILE A 113 0.84 -3.57 -14.58
CA ILE A 113 0.13 -2.45 -13.95
C ILE A 113 -1.11 -2.09 -14.78
N ASP A 114 -2.28 -2.19 -14.18
CA ASP A 114 -3.50 -1.68 -14.80
C ASP A 114 -3.56 -0.15 -14.61
N PHE A 115 -3.34 0.57 -15.70
CA PHE A 115 -3.44 2.03 -15.72
C PHE A 115 -4.38 2.49 -16.84
N LYS A 116 -5.08 3.58 -16.58
CA LYS A 116 -6.04 4.20 -17.51
C LYS A 116 -5.77 5.68 -17.58
N LEU A 117 -6.20 6.27 -18.68
CA LEU A 117 -6.29 7.73 -18.77
C LEU A 117 -7.23 8.21 -17.64
N GLY A 118 -6.73 9.08 -16.75
CA GLY A 118 -7.43 9.50 -15.54
C GLY A 118 -6.98 8.81 -14.24
N SER A 119 -6.04 7.88 -14.30
CA SER A 119 -5.40 7.37 -13.08
C SER A 119 -4.72 8.52 -12.33
N PHE A 120 -5.16 8.83 -11.13
CA PHE A 120 -4.75 10.02 -10.33
C PHE A 120 -3.24 10.05 -9.97
N TRP A 121 -2.56 8.91 -10.07
CA TRP A 121 -1.14 8.80 -9.79
C TRP A 121 -0.25 9.13 -11.00
N ILE A 122 -0.82 9.26 -12.19
CA ILE A 122 -0.09 9.65 -13.39
C ILE A 122 0.13 11.17 -13.35
N PRO A 123 1.38 11.64 -13.47
CA PRO A 123 1.66 13.09 -13.51
C PRO A 123 0.94 13.80 -14.65
N PRO A 124 0.33 14.99 -14.38
CA PRO A 124 -0.33 15.78 -15.41
C PRO A 124 0.54 16.10 -16.63
N GLU A 125 1.85 16.25 -16.40
CA GLU A 125 2.85 16.55 -17.43
C GLU A 125 2.96 15.44 -18.48
N ILE A 126 2.80 14.17 -18.08
CA ILE A 126 2.82 13.04 -19.02
C ILE A 126 1.59 13.08 -19.91
N ILE A 127 0.42 13.38 -19.35
CA ILE A 127 -0.84 13.48 -20.09
C ILE A 127 -0.80 14.67 -21.03
N GLN A 128 -0.27 15.82 -20.59
CA GLN A 128 -0.08 17.00 -21.41
C GLN A 128 0.86 16.70 -22.59
N ASN A 129 2.03 16.12 -22.34
CA ASN A 129 2.99 15.72 -23.36
C ASN A 129 2.39 14.74 -24.38
N TRP A 130 1.54 13.83 -23.93
CA TRP A 130 0.81 12.93 -24.81
C TRP A 130 -0.12 13.67 -25.74
N LEU A 131 -0.97 14.59 -25.21
CA LEU A 131 -1.90 15.38 -26.03
C LEU A 131 -1.14 16.25 -27.03
N GLU A 132 -0.10 16.95 -26.58
CA GLU A 132 0.71 17.83 -27.44
C GLU A 132 1.37 17.08 -28.57
N LYS A 133 2.01 15.93 -28.29
CA LYS A 133 2.71 15.14 -29.31
C LYS A 133 1.79 14.34 -30.22
N SER A 134 0.69 13.83 -29.71
CA SER A 134 -0.20 12.96 -30.50
C SER A 134 -1.11 13.72 -31.44
N PHE A 135 -1.41 14.99 -31.12
CA PHE A 135 -2.37 15.81 -31.88
C PHE A 135 -1.82 17.14 -32.38
N ASP A 136 -0.52 17.38 -32.14
CA ASP A 136 0.14 18.65 -32.55
C ASP A 136 -0.60 19.89 -32.04
N VAL A 137 -0.90 19.91 -30.75
CA VAL A 137 -1.69 20.95 -30.07
C VAL A 137 -0.95 21.51 -28.87
N GLU A 138 -1.22 22.75 -28.50
CA GLU A 138 -0.80 23.35 -27.24
C GLU A 138 -1.94 23.28 -26.24
N CYS A 139 -1.69 22.64 -25.07
CA CYS A 139 -2.70 22.55 -24.02
C CYS A 139 -2.05 22.57 -22.64
N LYS A 140 -2.87 22.77 -21.62
CA LYS A 140 -2.45 22.65 -20.23
C LYS A 140 -3.35 21.64 -19.54
N VAL A 141 -2.72 20.63 -18.91
CA VAL A 141 -3.38 19.62 -18.10
C VAL A 141 -3.05 19.86 -16.63
N SER A 142 -4.04 19.83 -15.77
CA SER A 142 -3.86 19.97 -14.32
C SER A 142 -4.83 19.09 -13.54
N TYR A 143 -4.42 18.68 -12.33
CA TYR A 143 -5.25 17.92 -11.40
C TYR A 143 -5.43 18.68 -10.10
N SER A 144 -6.66 18.96 -9.72
CA SER A 144 -7.02 19.59 -8.45
C SER A 144 -7.28 18.52 -7.40
N LYS A 145 -6.35 18.39 -6.45
CA LYS A 145 -6.51 17.46 -5.31
C LYS A 145 -7.69 17.83 -4.40
N ALA A 146 -8.06 19.11 -4.34
CA ALA A 146 -9.16 19.57 -3.49
C ALA A 146 -10.53 19.17 -4.05
N GLU A 147 -10.65 19.13 -5.38
CA GLU A 147 -11.91 18.82 -6.08
C GLU A 147 -11.92 17.39 -6.63
N ASP A 148 -10.79 16.67 -6.53
CA ASP A 148 -10.56 15.35 -7.14
C ASP A 148 -10.93 15.36 -8.63
N LYS A 149 -10.40 16.37 -9.35
CA LYS A 149 -10.82 16.63 -10.73
C LYS A 149 -9.68 17.07 -11.62
N TRP A 150 -9.69 16.54 -12.84
CA TRP A 150 -8.81 16.91 -13.92
C TRP A 150 -9.40 18.05 -14.74
N TYR A 151 -8.51 18.92 -15.22
CA TYR A 151 -8.84 20.02 -16.13
C TYR A 151 -7.90 19.98 -17.32
N VAL A 152 -8.47 20.14 -18.51
CA VAL A 152 -7.74 20.28 -19.77
C VAL A 152 -8.14 21.60 -20.40
N THR A 153 -7.20 22.51 -20.57
CA THR A 153 -7.42 23.82 -21.13
C THR A 153 -6.53 24.07 -22.35
N ALA A 154 -7.08 24.67 -23.38
CA ALA A 154 -6.38 25.13 -24.57
C ALA A 154 -6.96 26.49 -25.00
N ASP A 155 -6.27 27.23 -25.88
CA ASP A 155 -6.83 28.43 -26.46
C ASP A 155 -7.98 28.09 -27.42
N TYR A 156 -8.77 29.10 -27.77
CA TYR A 156 -9.97 28.92 -28.62
C TYR A 156 -9.63 28.36 -30.01
N ALA A 157 -8.52 28.82 -30.63
CA ALA A 157 -8.11 28.35 -31.94
C ALA A 157 -7.69 26.87 -31.90
N THR A 158 -6.91 26.51 -30.91
CA THR A 158 -6.45 25.14 -30.67
C THR A 158 -7.62 24.20 -30.34
N MET A 159 -8.61 24.64 -29.57
CA MET A 159 -9.80 23.83 -29.25
C MET A 159 -10.54 23.30 -30.48
N TYR A 160 -10.45 23.99 -31.60
CA TYR A 160 -11.15 23.65 -32.84
C TYR A 160 -10.20 23.20 -33.97
N SER A 161 -8.91 23.12 -33.73
CA SER A 161 -7.90 22.68 -34.72
C SER A 161 -8.01 21.20 -35.07
N VAL A 162 -8.30 20.37 -34.08
CA VAL A 162 -8.44 18.91 -34.24
C VAL A 162 -9.89 18.59 -34.63
N THR A 163 -10.13 18.30 -35.91
CA THR A 163 -11.47 18.01 -36.43
C THR A 163 -11.86 16.53 -36.29
N GLU A 164 -10.89 15.62 -36.14
CA GLU A 164 -11.08 14.19 -36.08
C GLU A 164 -12.00 13.76 -34.91
N TYR A 165 -11.88 14.43 -33.74
CA TYR A 165 -12.65 14.14 -32.53
C TYR A 165 -13.80 15.13 -32.30
N ARG A 166 -14.28 15.76 -33.35
CA ARG A 166 -15.37 16.74 -33.23
C ARG A 166 -16.73 16.09 -33.45
N ILE A 167 -17.63 16.21 -32.47
CA ILE A 167 -18.99 15.72 -32.55
C ILE A 167 -19.93 16.67 -31.79
N ALA A 168 -20.90 17.25 -32.48
CA ALA A 168 -21.76 18.31 -31.95
C ALA A 168 -20.94 19.43 -31.27
N ASP A 169 -21.13 19.66 -29.96
CA ASP A 169 -20.39 20.60 -29.11
C ASP A 169 -19.19 19.98 -28.36
N TRP A 170 -18.85 18.73 -28.69
CA TRP A 170 -17.70 18.04 -28.15
C TRP A 170 -16.49 18.16 -29.08
N ASN A 171 -15.30 18.22 -28.45
CA ASN A 171 -14.01 18.26 -29.11
C ASN A 171 -13.01 17.38 -28.39
N LEU A 172 -11.79 17.23 -28.91
CA LEU A 172 -10.71 16.45 -28.33
C LEU A 172 -10.52 16.74 -26.83
N PHE A 173 -10.43 18.01 -26.45
CA PHE A 173 -10.10 18.40 -25.06
C PHE A 173 -11.24 18.08 -24.09
N LYS A 174 -12.49 18.30 -24.51
CA LYS A 174 -13.67 17.94 -23.72
C LYS A 174 -13.80 16.41 -23.54
N LEU A 175 -13.50 15.65 -24.60
CA LEU A 175 -13.45 14.20 -24.53
C LEU A 175 -12.32 13.71 -23.63
N ALA A 176 -11.11 14.29 -23.76
CA ALA A 176 -9.97 13.96 -22.91
C ALA A 176 -10.23 14.30 -21.43
N GLU A 177 -10.76 15.50 -21.16
CA GLU A 177 -11.12 15.88 -19.78
C GLU A 177 -12.18 14.96 -19.19
N ASN A 178 -13.15 14.54 -19.99
CA ASN A 178 -14.19 13.61 -19.55
C ASN A 178 -13.60 12.22 -19.24
N ALA A 179 -12.69 11.73 -20.10
CA ALA A 179 -11.98 10.47 -19.90
C ALA A 179 -11.11 10.50 -18.64
N LEU A 180 -10.37 11.60 -18.43
CA LEU A 180 -9.56 11.83 -17.25
C LEU A 180 -10.39 11.83 -15.95
N ASN A 181 -11.60 12.35 -16.01
CA ASN A 181 -12.54 12.35 -14.88
C ASN A 181 -13.38 11.06 -14.77
N LEU A 182 -13.05 10.01 -15.53
CA LEU A 182 -13.73 8.73 -15.56
C LEU A 182 -15.25 8.86 -15.82
N LYS A 183 -15.64 9.84 -16.62
CA LYS A 183 -17.03 10.08 -16.99
C LYS A 183 -17.31 9.57 -18.40
N GLU A 184 -18.49 9.02 -18.61
CA GLU A 184 -18.96 8.68 -19.95
C GLU A 184 -19.52 9.93 -20.65
N PRO A 185 -19.16 10.17 -21.92
CA PRO A 185 -19.74 11.28 -22.67
C PRO A 185 -21.21 11.04 -22.94
N VAL A 186 -21.99 12.11 -22.82
CA VAL A 186 -23.41 12.17 -23.23
C VAL A 186 -23.59 13.40 -24.08
N VAL A 187 -23.97 13.18 -25.33
CA VAL A 187 -24.21 14.26 -26.31
C VAL A 187 -25.70 14.53 -26.35
N ASN A 188 -26.06 15.80 -26.20
CA ASN A 188 -27.44 16.25 -26.26
C ASN A 188 -27.67 17.04 -27.55
N ARG A 189 -28.86 16.92 -28.10
CA ARG A 189 -29.37 17.77 -29.18
C ARG A 189 -30.60 18.57 -28.72
N LYS A 190 -30.84 19.70 -29.33
CA LYS A 190 -32.02 20.48 -29.10
C LYS A 190 -33.15 19.95 -29.97
N GLU A 191 -34.29 19.71 -29.38
CA GLU A 191 -35.56 19.41 -30.06
C GLU A 191 -36.64 20.36 -29.58
N ASP A 192 -37.50 20.84 -30.49
CA ASP A 192 -38.67 21.61 -30.10
C ASP A 192 -39.76 20.67 -29.58
N ASP A 193 -40.34 20.99 -28.44
CA ASP A 193 -41.48 20.25 -27.90
C ASP A 193 -42.79 20.64 -28.64
N GLU A 194 -43.91 20.01 -28.30
CA GLU A 194 -45.22 20.28 -28.89
C GLU A 194 -45.70 21.75 -28.69
N ASN A 195 -45.08 22.50 -27.79
CA ASN A 195 -45.38 23.90 -27.49
C ASN A 195 -44.38 24.87 -28.17
N GLY A 196 -43.38 24.35 -28.89
CA GLY A 196 -42.32 25.14 -29.51
C GLY A 196 -41.23 25.60 -28.54
N GLU A 197 -41.11 24.97 -27.38
CA GLU A 197 -40.01 25.19 -26.41
C GLU A 197 -38.84 24.26 -26.69
N GLU A 198 -37.60 24.81 -26.71
CA GLU A 198 -36.38 24.04 -26.88
C GLU A 198 -36.16 23.07 -25.70
N LYS A 199 -36.14 21.77 -25.98
CA LYS A 199 -35.82 20.72 -25.02
C LYS A 199 -34.52 20.03 -25.40
N LEU A 200 -33.64 19.77 -24.39
CA LEU A 200 -32.45 18.97 -24.57
C LEU A 200 -32.79 17.46 -24.50
N VAL A 201 -32.53 16.75 -25.59
CA VAL A 201 -32.74 15.29 -25.70
C VAL A 201 -31.40 14.65 -26.00
N VAL A 202 -31.16 13.47 -25.39
CA VAL A 202 -29.94 12.70 -25.65
C VAL A 202 -29.90 12.23 -27.09
N ASP A 203 -28.86 12.61 -27.83
CA ASP A 203 -28.55 12.09 -29.15
C ASP A 203 -27.78 10.75 -28.96
N GLN A 204 -28.47 9.66 -29.22
CA GLN A 204 -27.92 8.32 -28.99
C GLN A 204 -26.77 7.99 -29.95
N GLU A 205 -26.89 8.37 -31.24
CA GLU A 205 -25.86 8.10 -32.25
C GLU A 205 -24.59 8.90 -31.97
N ALA A 206 -24.74 10.20 -31.71
CA ALA A 206 -23.64 11.07 -31.34
C ALA A 206 -23.00 10.64 -30.02
N THR A 207 -23.78 10.16 -29.05
CA THR A 207 -23.27 9.64 -27.75
C THR A 207 -22.45 8.38 -27.95
N LEU A 208 -22.90 7.43 -28.78
CA LEU A 208 -22.15 6.22 -29.11
C LEU A 208 -20.81 6.56 -29.79
N THR A 209 -20.82 7.49 -30.74
CA THR A 209 -19.61 7.92 -31.41
C THR A 209 -18.64 8.63 -30.43
N ALA A 210 -19.14 9.48 -29.54
CA ALA A 210 -18.32 10.11 -28.51
C ALA A 210 -17.67 9.09 -27.56
N ARG A 211 -18.37 8.02 -27.20
CA ARG A 211 -17.81 6.91 -26.41
C ARG A 211 -16.75 6.13 -27.18
N GLN A 212 -16.92 5.90 -28.46
CA GLN A 212 -15.91 5.27 -29.32
C GLN A 212 -14.64 6.13 -29.35
N TYR A 213 -14.77 7.42 -29.56
CA TYR A 213 -13.64 8.36 -29.51
C TYR A 213 -12.93 8.36 -28.16
N GLN A 214 -13.67 8.32 -27.05
CA GLN A 214 -13.09 8.24 -25.72
C GLN A 214 -12.30 6.95 -25.51
N ASN A 215 -12.79 5.81 -25.97
CA ASN A 215 -12.06 4.54 -25.92
C ASN A 215 -10.80 4.58 -26.79
N GLU A 216 -10.88 5.16 -27.97
CA GLU A 216 -9.73 5.34 -28.85
C GLU A 216 -8.65 6.24 -28.20
N LEU A 217 -9.04 7.31 -27.50
CA LEU A 217 -8.11 8.15 -26.75
C LEU A 217 -7.41 7.35 -25.64
N GLN A 218 -8.10 6.45 -24.96
CA GLN A 218 -7.48 5.58 -23.95
C GLN A 218 -6.45 4.62 -24.57
N ASP A 219 -6.78 4.01 -25.71
CA ASP A 219 -5.86 3.11 -26.42
C ASP A 219 -4.65 3.86 -26.97
N ARG A 220 -4.84 5.05 -27.53
CA ARG A 220 -3.74 5.92 -28.02
C ARG A 220 -2.83 6.34 -26.87
N PHE A 221 -3.39 6.70 -25.70
CA PHE A 221 -2.57 7.01 -24.52
C PHE A 221 -1.76 5.79 -24.04
N ARG A 222 -2.38 4.60 -23.99
CA ARG A 222 -1.70 3.37 -23.62
C ARG A 222 -0.53 3.07 -24.56
N ASN A 223 -0.76 3.18 -25.86
CA ASN A 223 0.29 2.96 -26.87
C ASN A 223 1.43 4.00 -26.72
N PHE A 224 1.09 5.27 -26.51
CA PHE A 224 2.09 6.33 -26.27
C PHE A 224 2.99 6.03 -25.06
N VAL A 225 2.43 5.52 -23.97
CA VAL A 225 3.21 5.09 -22.80
C VAL A 225 4.10 3.92 -23.15
N MET A 226 3.59 2.90 -23.87
CA MET A 226 4.31 1.70 -24.21
C MET A 226 5.43 1.95 -25.24
N ASP A 227 5.30 2.94 -26.09
CA ASP A 227 6.27 3.29 -27.12
C ASP A 227 7.45 4.15 -26.61
N SER A 228 7.34 4.69 -25.38
CA SER A 228 8.37 5.56 -24.79
C SER A 228 9.01 4.92 -23.56
N ASN A 229 10.24 4.40 -23.70
CA ASN A 229 10.97 3.80 -22.59
C ASN A 229 11.14 4.74 -21.39
N GLU A 230 11.32 6.04 -21.62
CA GLU A 230 11.49 7.03 -20.55
C GLU A 230 10.21 7.18 -19.72
N ILE A 231 9.06 7.33 -20.39
CA ILE A 231 7.74 7.45 -19.72
C ILE A 231 7.39 6.14 -19.02
N PHE A 232 7.65 5.03 -19.66
CA PHE A 232 7.48 3.69 -19.15
C PHE A 232 8.22 3.51 -17.81
N GLU A 233 9.54 3.74 -17.75
CA GLU A 233 10.34 3.64 -16.54
C GLU A 233 9.88 4.64 -15.45
N GLN A 234 9.51 5.85 -15.85
CA GLN A 234 9.00 6.85 -14.91
C GLN A 234 7.70 6.39 -14.25
N LEU A 235 6.75 5.86 -15.01
CA LEU A 235 5.48 5.37 -14.45
C LEU A 235 5.66 4.11 -13.61
N GLU A 236 6.55 3.18 -14.00
CA GLU A 236 6.90 2.03 -13.16
C GLU A 236 7.44 2.47 -11.80
N ASN A 237 8.38 3.40 -11.78
CA ASN A 237 8.97 3.91 -10.54
C ASN A 237 7.94 4.60 -9.64
N ILE A 238 7.07 5.43 -10.21
CA ILE A 238 5.99 6.09 -9.47
C ILE A 238 5.05 5.06 -8.86
N TYR A 239 4.57 4.10 -9.65
CA TYR A 239 3.63 3.08 -9.19
C TYR A 239 4.23 2.20 -8.08
N ASN A 240 5.43 1.69 -8.30
CA ASN A 240 6.12 0.85 -7.33
C ASN A 240 6.40 1.60 -6.02
N THR A 241 6.74 2.89 -6.09
CA THR A 241 6.97 3.71 -4.90
C THR A 241 5.70 3.97 -4.10
N ILE A 242 4.56 4.21 -4.78
CA ILE A 242 3.29 4.56 -4.12
C ILE A 242 2.54 3.32 -3.68
N PHE A 243 2.35 2.33 -4.56
CA PHE A 243 1.43 1.21 -4.35
C PHE A 243 2.13 -0.11 -4.02
N ASN A 244 3.32 -0.36 -4.59
CA ASN A 244 4.08 -1.59 -4.35
C ASN A 244 5.19 -1.39 -3.32
N SER A 245 4.89 -0.64 -2.27
CA SER A 245 5.88 -0.27 -1.24
C SER A 245 5.61 -0.93 0.12
N HIS A 246 4.49 -1.64 0.25
CA HIS A 246 4.04 -2.17 1.52
C HIS A 246 4.14 -3.69 1.58
N VAL A 247 4.73 -4.19 2.66
CA VAL A 247 4.75 -5.61 3.01
C VAL A 247 3.80 -5.84 4.17
N THR A 248 2.93 -6.83 4.02
CA THR A 248 2.00 -7.24 5.09
C THR A 248 2.78 -7.84 6.26
N ARG A 249 2.44 -7.44 7.48
CA ARG A 249 3.09 -7.96 8.67
C ARG A 249 2.77 -9.43 8.88
N GLY A 250 3.82 -10.24 9.04
CA GLY A 250 3.71 -11.60 9.56
C GLY A 250 3.65 -11.59 11.09
N TYR A 251 2.78 -12.41 11.66
CA TYR A 251 2.67 -12.58 13.13
C TYR A 251 3.30 -13.90 13.52
N GLU A 252 4.63 -13.96 13.50
CA GLU A 252 5.41 -15.12 13.91
C GLU A 252 6.16 -14.77 15.19
N LEU A 253 5.88 -15.51 16.26
CA LEU A 253 6.66 -15.42 17.51
C LEU A 253 7.71 -16.52 17.49
N PRO A 254 8.99 -16.17 17.31
CA PRO A 254 10.04 -17.18 17.18
C PRO A 254 10.38 -17.95 18.47
N ALA A 255 9.88 -17.51 19.63
CA ALA A 255 10.45 -17.92 20.90
C ALA A 255 9.56 -18.79 21.81
N PHE A 256 8.30 -19.07 21.46
CA PHE A 256 7.44 -19.84 22.35
C PHE A 256 7.09 -21.23 21.78
N ASP A 257 7.79 -22.25 22.23
CA ASP A 257 7.37 -23.63 22.05
C ASP A 257 6.24 -24.01 23.00
N ILE A 258 6.15 -23.33 24.14
CA ILE A 258 5.13 -23.54 25.18
C ILE A 258 4.62 -22.17 25.62
N TYR A 259 3.33 -21.95 25.48
CA TYR A 259 2.70 -20.71 25.94
C TYR A 259 2.41 -20.76 27.43
N PRO A 260 2.72 -19.72 28.21
CA PRO A 260 2.41 -19.66 29.64
C PRO A 260 0.91 -19.92 29.89
N GLY A 261 0.61 -20.83 30.79
CA GLY A 261 -0.76 -21.23 31.14
C GLY A 261 -1.43 -22.23 30.18
N ALA A 262 -0.78 -22.59 29.07
CA ALA A 262 -1.27 -23.65 28.19
C ALA A 262 -0.94 -25.03 28.78
N VAL A 263 -1.86 -26.00 28.55
CA VAL A 263 -1.61 -27.40 28.93
C VAL A 263 -0.58 -27.98 27.98
N GLY A 264 0.64 -28.26 28.49
CA GLY A 264 1.74 -28.78 27.67
C GLY A 264 1.56 -30.24 27.23
N ILE A 265 0.71 -31.02 27.94
CA ILE A 265 0.45 -32.44 27.64
C ILE A 265 -1.06 -32.70 27.68
N ILE A 266 -1.61 -33.22 26.60
CA ILE A 266 -3.00 -33.69 26.51
C ILE A 266 -2.99 -35.18 26.18
N ASN A 267 -3.67 -35.98 27.01
CA ASN A 267 -3.73 -37.45 26.85
C ASN A 267 -2.35 -38.11 26.67
N GLY A 268 -1.35 -37.66 27.43
CA GLY A 268 0.01 -38.21 27.40
C GLY A 268 0.86 -37.78 26.17
N ARG A 269 0.34 -36.88 25.32
CA ARG A 269 1.07 -36.36 24.18
C ARG A 269 1.34 -34.86 24.34
N LYS A 270 2.55 -34.43 23.93
CA LYS A 270 2.90 -33.00 23.91
C LYS A 270 1.89 -32.24 23.00
N PHE A 271 1.25 -31.22 23.55
CA PHE A 271 0.34 -30.35 22.79
C PHE A 271 1.18 -29.26 22.14
N ILE A 272 1.17 -29.21 20.81
CA ILE A 272 1.85 -28.21 20.01
C ILE A 272 0.80 -27.45 19.19
N LEU A 273 0.78 -26.14 19.30
CA LEU A 273 -0.09 -25.29 18.48
C LEU A 273 0.31 -25.39 17.01
N ARG A 274 -0.69 -25.41 16.14
CA ARG A 274 -0.48 -25.30 14.68
C ARG A 274 -0.01 -23.88 14.33
N GLU A 275 0.67 -23.71 13.20
CA GLU A 275 1.23 -22.40 12.78
C GLU A 275 0.19 -21.27 12.76
N HIS A 276 -1.01 -21.48 12.22
CA HIS A 276 -2.06 -20.48 12.24
C HIS A 276 -2.55 -20.13 13.65
N GLN A 277 -2.53 -21.08 14.60
CA GLN A 277 -2.86 -20.84 16.00
C GLN A 277 -1.78 -20.02 16.68
N LYS A 278 -0.50 -20.31 16.42
CA LYS A 278 0.64 -19.52 16.90
C LYS A 278 0.54 -18.08 16.41
N ARG A 279 0.24 -17.89 15.12
CA ARG A 279 0.03 -16.55 14.53
C ARG A 279 -1.14 -15.80 15.17
N ALA A 280 -2.24 -16.48 15.46
CA ALA A 280 -3.39 -15.88 16.14
C ALA A 280 -3.02 -15.43 17.55
N VAL A 281 -2.32 -16.27 18.33
CA VAL A 281 -1.84 -15.92 19.68
C VAL A 281 -0.88 -14.74 19.61
N SER A 282 0.07 -14.75 18.69
CA SER A 282 1.01 -13.65 18.45
C SER A 282 0.28 -12.33 18.22
N ARG A 283 -0.71 -12.36 17.34
CA ARG A 283 -1.51 -11.17 17.03
C ARG A 283 -2.30 -10.67 18.24
N CYS A 284 -2.83 -11.58 19.08
CA CYS A 284 -3.55 -11.19 20.31
C CYS A 284 -2.62 -10.57 21.36
N ILE A 285 -1.38 -11.01 21.45
CA ILE A 285 -0.37 -10.43 22.35
C ILE A 285 0.01 -9.01 21.89
N GLU A 286 0.06 -8.79 20.59
CA GLU A 286 0.47 -7.50 20.03
C GLU A 286 -0.61 -6.41 20.10
N GLY A 287 -1.88 -6.76 20.27
CA GLY A 287 -2.96 -5.78 20.38
C GLY A 287 -4.37 -6.36 20.26
N ASN A 288 -5.34 -5.48 20.29
CA ASN A 288 -6.73 -5.86 20.15
C ASN A 288 -6.98 -6.56 18.81
N THR A 289 -7.48 -7.78 18.87
CA THR A 289 -7.69 -8.62 17.70
C THR A 289 -9.11 -9.15 17.68
N LEU A 290 -9.78 -9.03 16.54
CA LEU A 290 -11.00 -9.74 16.20
C LEU A 290 -10.60 -11.01 15.44
N LEU A 291 -10.94 -12.18 16.00
CA LEU A 291 -10.68 -13.51 15.42
C LEU A 291 -11.92 -14.06 14.74
#